data_fd3fe32c625cc3473dfd4f1d200bb8cf
#
_entry.id   fd3fe32c625cc3473dfd4f1d200bb8cf
#
_cell.length_a   1.000
_cell.length_b   1.000
_cell.length_c   1.000
_cell.angle_alpha   90.00
_cell.angle_beta   90.00
_cell.angle_gamma   90.00
#
_symmetry.space_group_name_H-M   'P 1'
#
loop_
_entity.id
_entity.type
_entity.pdbx_description
1 polymer ?
#
loop_
_entity_poly.entity_id
_entity_poly.type
_entity_poly.pdbx_seq_one_letter_code
_entity_poly.pdbx_strand_id
1 'polypeptide(L)'
;VIAGAPLLPELNATLGASRQKLLRGSGYSGTDATSDNDAVDSFSAGLSASYEVDFWGGRRAAYRSALESLKASEYDRATVELTLLSGVANSYLQVLALREQQRIARLNLDNAEHVLRLVETRHAAGSATALEVAQQSSLVASQRKQLPLLEQQAHEALITLPPDRRAGAA
;
A
#
# COMPACT_ATOMS: atom_id res chain seq x y z
N VAL A 1 -9.48 19.81 -8.27
CA VAL A 1 -10.73 19.54 -7.53
C VAL A 1 -11.84 20.36 -8.12
N ILE A 2 -12.83 19.68 -8.75
CA ILE A 2 -13.94 20.32 -9.49
C ILE A 2 -15.12 20.65 -8.53
N ALA A 3 -14.91 20.54 -7.21
CA ALA A 3 -15.98 20.73 -6.21
C ALA A 3 -16.61 22.14 -6.23
N GLY A 4 -15.93 23.15 -6.79
CA GLY A 4 -16.46 24.51 -6.97
C GLY A 4 -17.19 24.72 -8.30
N ALA A 5 -17.13 23.82 -9.26
CA ALA A 5 -17.76 23.97 -10.57
C ALA A 5 -19.28 24.18 -10.50
N PRO A 6 -20.04 23.51 -9.60
CA PRO A 6 -21.48 23.73 -9.47
C PRO A 6 -21.89 25.13 -8.95
N LEU A 7 -20.94 25.95 -8.49
CA LEU A 7 -21.19 27.32 -8.09
C LEU A 7 -21.18 28.31 -9.27
N LEU A 8 -20.72 27.86 -10.45
CA LEU A 8 -20.63 28.65 -11.68
C LEU A 8 -21.72 28.22 -12.67
N PRO A 9 -22.12 29.08 -13.60
CA PRO A 9 -23.00 28.71 -14.70
C PRO A 9 -22.31 27.67 -15.61
N GLU A 10 -23.09 26.69 -16.05
CA GLU A 10 -22.67 25.71 -17.03
C GLU A 10 -22.90 26.24 -18.44
N LEU A 11 -21.87 26.25 -19.26
CA LEU A 11 -21.91 26.70 -20.65
C LEU A 11 -21.65 25.49 -21.56
N ASN A 12 -22.60 25.18 -22.42
CA ASN A 12 -22.49 24.12 -23.41
C ASN A 12 -22.54 24.69 -24.81
N ALA A 13 -21.53 24.38 -25.62
CA ALA A 13 -21.50 24.69 -27.05
C ALA A 13 -21.67 23.41 -27.85
N THR A 14 -22.62 23.41 -28.77
CA THR A 14 -22.90 22.28 -29.68
C THR A 14 -22.70 22.71 -31.12
N LEU A 15 -21.95 21.92 -31.88
CA LEU A 15 -21.78 22.07 -33.32
C LEU A 15 -22.21 20.78 -33.97
N GLY A 16 -23.13 20.86 -34.90
CA GLY A 16 -23.62 19.73 -35.68
C GLY A 16 -23.50 20.00 -37.16
N ALA A 17 -23.02 19.03 -37.93
CA ALA A 17 -23.07 19.01 -39.36
C ALA A 17 -23.70 17.69 -39.83
N SER A 18 -24.75 17.75 -40.61
CA SER A 18 -25.39 16.57 -41.17
C SER A 18 -25.63 16.73 -42.65
N ARG A 19 -25.40 15.66 -43.39
CA ARG A 19 -25.68 15.57 -44.84
C ARG A 19 -26.69 14.46 -45.04
N GLN A 20 -27.89 14.83 -45.51
CA GLN A 20 -28.95 13.88 -45.78
C GLN A 20 -29.19 13.79 -47.30
N LYS A 21 -29.14 12.57 -47.82
CA LYS A 21 -29.50 12.26 -49.16
C LYS A 21 -30.86 11.56 -49.15
N LEU A 22 -31.92 12.23 -49.68
CA LEU A 22 -33.24 11.63 -49.77
C LEU A 22 -33.25 10.64 -50.93
N LEU A 23 -33.32 9.33 -50.58
CA LEU A 23 -33.63 8.29 -51.55
C LEU A 23 -35.14 8.31 -51.80
N ARG A 24 -35.56 8.94 -52.89
CA ARG A 24 -36.93 8.89 -53.35
C ARG A 24 -37.20 7.50 -53.90
N GLY A 25 -38.00 6.69 -53.17
CA GLY A 25 -38.42 5.39 -53.59
C GLY A 25 -39.16 5.46 -54.91
N SER A 26 -38.68 4.71 -55.90
CA SER A 26 -39.31 4.51 -57.23
C SER A 26 -40.69 3.83 -57.02
N GLY A 27 -41.76 4.61 -57.09
CA GLY A 27 -43.11 4.03 -56.88
C GLY A 27 -44.31 4.85 -57.31
N TYR A 28 -44.13 5.95 -58.05
CA TYR A 28 -45.27 6.59 -58.72
C TYR A 28 -44.86 7.25 -60.04
N SER A 29 -45.29 6.65 -61.13
CA SER A 29 -45.11 7.21 -62.48
C SER A 29 -46.04 8.40 -62.70
N GLY A 30 -45.48 9.56 -62.91
CA GLY A 30 -46.25 10.74 -63.28
C GLY A 30 -45.39 11.98 -63.27
N THR A 31 -44.91 12.32 -64.52
CA THR A 31 -44.48 13.64 -64.96
C THR A 31 -43.23 14.30 -64.34
N ASP A 32 -42.22 14.48 -65.23
CA ASP A 32 -41.06 15.35 -65.16
C ASP A 32 -40.15 15.25 -63.92
N ALA A 33 -39.34 14.23 -64.03
CA ALA A 33 -38.17 14.10 -63.16
C ALA A 33 -36.97 14.86 -63.78
N THR A 34 -36.79 16.10 -63.41
CA THR A 34 -35.46 16.61 -63.30
C THR A 34 -34.81 15.94 -62.12
N SER A 35 -33.94 14.99 -62.43
CA SER A 35 -33.15 14.24 -61.44
C SER A 35 -32.12 15.16 -60.79
N ASP A 36 -32.52 15.92 -59.84
CA ASP A 36 -31.57 16.61 -58.97
C ASP A 36 -31.47 15.81 -57.62
N ASN A 37 -30.44 15.04 -57.56
CA ASN A 37 -30.09 14.15 -56.47
C ASN A 37 -29.43 14.99 -55.37
N ASP A 38 -30.09 16.13 -54.99
CA ASP A 38 -29.53 17.12 -54.10
C ASP A 38 -29.45 16.53 -52.67
N ALA A 39 -28.22 16.36 -52.23
CA ALA A 39 -27.90 16.14 -50.84
C ALA A 39 -28.09 17.46 -50.10
N VAL A 40 -28.93 17.47 -49.08
CA VAL A 40 -29.16 18.62 -48.22
C VAL A 40 -28.11 18.61 -47.12
N ASP A 41 -27.25 19.61 -47.10
CA ASP A 41 -26.29 19.86 -46.04
C ASP A 41 -26.96 20.76 -45.00
N SER A 42 -26.98 20.29 -43.75
CA SER A 42 -27.51 21.03 -42.59
C SER A 42 -26.41 21.27 -41.57
N PHE A 43 -26.20 22.53 -41.26
CA PHE A 43 -25.27 22.94 -40.19
C PHE A 43 -26.06 23.55 -39.04
N SER A 44 -25.74 23.10 -37.81
CA SER A 44 -26.33 23.66 -36.59
C SER A 44 -25.21 24.09 -35.64
N ALA A 45 -25.36 25.28 -35.08
CA ALA A 45 -24.54 25.77 -34.00
C ALA A 45 -25.43 26.22 -32.86
N GLY A 46 -25.20 25.74 -31.67
CA GLY A 46 -25.96 26.08 -30.47
C GLY A 46 -25.05 26.43 -29.31
N LEU A 47 -25.43 27.45 -28.56
CA LEU A 47 -24.84 27.82 -27.29
C LEU A 47 -25.95 27.84 -26.23
N SER A 48 -25.77 27.08 -25.16
CA SER A 48 -26.69 27.05 -24.02
C SER A 48 -25.97 27.37 -22.74
N ALA A 49 -26.58 28.15 -21.89
CA ALA A 49 -26.12 28.47 -20.55
C ALA A 49 -27.20 28.11 -19.54
N SER A 50 -26.80 27.37 -18.50
CA SER A 50 -27.67 27.01 -17.39
C SER A 50 -27.05 27.41 -16.06
N TYR A 51 -27.83 27.97 -15.16
CA TYR A 51 -27.40 28.32 -13.82
C TYR A 51 -28.50 28.04 -12.81
N GLU A 52 -28.16 27.27 -11.78
CA GLU A 52 -29.07 27.01 -10.67
C GLU A 52 -28.70 27.87 -9.45
N VAL A 53 -29.57 28.75 -9.07
CA VAL A 53 -29.35 29.67 -7.95
C VAL A 53 -29.44 28.91 -6.62
N ASP A 54 -28.39 28.97 -5.80
CA ASP A 54 -28.29 28.28 -4.52
C ASP A 54 -28.91 29.13 -3.39
N PHE A 55 -30.27 29.19 -3.33
CA PHE A 55 -31.00 29.93 -2.31
C PHE A 55 -30.83 29.36 -0.89
N TRP A 56 -30.71 28.02 -0.78
CA TRP A 56 -30.64 27.29 0.48
C TRP A 56 -29.22 27.02 0.93
N GLY A 57 -28.22 27.39 0.16
CA GLY A 57 -26.81 27.20 0.49
C GLY A 57 -26.30 25.76 0.36
N GLY A 58 -27.06 24.87 -0.28
CA GLY A 58 -26.68 23.44 -0.42
C GLY A 58 -25.38 23.24 -1.21
N ARG A 59 -25.18 23.94 -2.33
CA ARG A 59 -23.96 23.89 -3.14
C ARG A 59 -22.77 24.50 -2.41
N ARG A 60 -22.98 25.60 -1.67
CA ARG A 60 -21.94 26.21 -0.82
C ARG A 60 -21.56 25.27 0.33
N ALA A 61 -22.52 24.57 0.93
CA ALA A 61 -22.25 23.56 1.97
C ALA A 61 -21.46 22.38 1.41
N ALA A 62 -21.80 21.88 0.22
CA ALA A 62 -21.05 20.84 -0.46
C ALA A 62 -19.60 21.26 -0.78
N TYR A 63 -19.38 22.49 -1.23
CA TYR A 63 -18.05 23.03 -1.44
C TYR A 63 -17.23 23.11 -0.14
N ARG A 64 -17.85 23.60 0.95
CA ARG A 64 -17.19 23.62 2.28
C ARG A 64 -16.87 22.21 2.78
N SER A 65 -17.77 21.26 2.60
CA SER A 65 -17.53 19.85 2.93
C SER A 65 -16.33 19.29 2.18
N ALA A 66 -16.17 19.61 0.90
CA ALA A 66 -15.02 19.20 0.12
C ALA A 66 -13.70 19.82 0.62
N LEU A 67 -13.73 21.09 1.07
CA LEU A 67 -12.56 21.71 1.69
C LEU A 67 -12.18 21.08 3.03
N GLU A 68 -13.16 20.75 3.87
CA GLU A 68 -12.89 20.05 5.13
C GLU A 68 -12.40 18.62 4.90
N SER A 69 -12.87 17.93 3.86
CA SER A 69 -12.34 16.63 3.44
C SER A 69 -10.88 16.71 2.98
N LEU A 70 -10.48 17.81 2.34
CA LEU A 70 -9.08 18.06 1.99
C LEU A 70 -8.21 18.18 3.25
N LYS A 71 -8.65 18.97 4.23
CA LYS A 71 -7.95 19.10 5.52
C LYS A 71 -7.87 17.76 6.26
N ALA A 72 -8.94 16.96 6.26
CA ALA A 72 -8.94 15.62 6.84
C ALA A 72 -7.86 14.74 6.19
N SER A 73 -7.72 14.76 4.86
CA SER A 73 -6.65 14.05 4.16
C SER A 73 -5.23 14.49 4.56
N GLU A 74 -5.03 15.77 4.88
CA GLU A 74 -3.74 16.27 5.36
C GLU A 74 -3.40 15.69 6.75
N TYR A 75 -4.38 15.61 7.65
CA TYR A 75 -4.20 14.98 8.96
C TYR A 75 -4.03 13.45 8.86
N ASP A 76 -4.74 12.79 7.95
CA ASP A 76 -4.55 11.37 7.66
C ASP A 76 -3.12 11.08 7.23
N ARG A 77 -2.54 11.92 6.37
CA ARG A 77 -1.13 11.81 5.99
C ARG A 77 -0.20 11.89 7.19
N ALA A 78 -0.39 12.85 8.10
CA ALA A 78 0.42 12.99 9.31
C ALA A 78 0.28 11.76 10.21
N THR A 79 -0.92 11.20 10.33
CA THR A 79 -1.18 9.98 11.10
C THR A 79 -0.46 8.77 10.51
N VAL A 80 -0.48 8.61 9.18
CA VAL A 80 0.24 7.54 8.48
C VAL A 80 1.75 7.68 8.68
N GLU A 81 2.30 8.90 8.59
CA GLU A 81 3.72 9.18 8.83
C GLU A 81 4.14 8.79 10.24
N LEU A 82 3.36 9.16 11.25
CA LEU A 82 3.62 8.80 12.64
C LEU A 82 3.54 7.28 12.87
N THR A 83 2.54 6.63 12.27
CA THR A 83 2.37 5.17 12.36
C THR A 83 3.55 4.44 11.71
N LEU A 84 4.00 4.91 10.55
CA LEU A 84 5.17 4.35 9.87
C LEU A 84 6.43 4.51 10.73
N LEU A 85 6.66 5.70 11.28
CA LEU A 85 7.83 5.97 12.12
C LEU A 85 7.85 5.09 13.37
N SER A 86 6.71 4.94 14.04
CA SER A 86 6.59 4.07 15.21
C SER A 86 6.79 2.59 14.84
N GLY A 87 6.28 2.15 13.69
CA GLY A 87 6.50 0.80 13.17
C GLY A 87 7.98 0.50 12.91
N VAL A 88 8.70 1.42 12.28
CA VAL A 88 10.15 1.30 12.04
C VAL A 88 10.92 1.25 13.36
N ALA A 89 10.60 2.12 14.32
CA ALA A 89 11.25 2.13 15.63
C ALA A 89 11.04 0.81 16.38
N ASN A 90 9.81 0.28 16.39
CA ASN A 90 9.51 -1.01 17.01
C ASN A 90 10.27 -2.17 16.35
N SER A 91 10.30 -2.22 15.02
CA SER A 91 11.06 -3.24 14.29
C SER A 91 12.55 -3.17 14.57
N TYR A 92 13.12 -1.96 14.66
CA TYR A 92 14.52 -1.77 15.01
C TYR A 92 14.83 -2.28 16.42
N LEU A 93 14.00 -1.92 17.41
CA LEU A 93 14.17 -2.39 18.79
C LEU A 93 14.04 -3.91 18.90
N GLN A 94 13.14 -4.52 18.12
CA GLN A 94 13.01 -5.97 18.06
C GLN A 94 14.27 -6.64 17.51
N VAL A 95 14.91 -6.10 16.47
CA VAL A 95 16.19 -6.61 15.96
C VAL A 95 17.28 -6.53 17.03
N LEU A 96 17.36 -5.42 17.76
CA LEU A 96 18.34 -5.27 18.85
C LEU A 96 18.11 -6.28 19.97
N ALA A 97 16.84 -6.48 20.38
CA ALA A 97 16.49 -7.47 21.40
C ALA A 97 16.85 -8.89 20.97
N LEU A 98 16.57 -9.27 19.73
CA LEU A 98 16.91 -10.60 19.21
C LEU A 98 18.43 -10.81 19.11
N ARG A 99 19.21 -9.80 18.72
CA ARG A 99 20.68 -9.88 18.73
C ARG A 99 21.23 -10.08 20.14
N GLU A 100 20.66 -9.39 21.11
CA GLU A 100 21.07 -9.54 22.50
C GLU A 100 20.69 -10.95 23.06
N GLN A 101 19.51 -11.45 22.72
CA GLN A 101 19.11 -12.81 23.04
C GLN A 101 20.06 -13.86 22.43
N GLN A 102 20.49 -13.67 21.18
CA GLN A 102 21.51 -14.54 20.56
C GLN A 102 22.84 -14.50 21.33
N ARG A 103 23.28 -13.31 21.71
CA ARG A 103 24.51 -13.15 22.50
C ARG A 103 24.44 -13.92 23.82
N ILE A 104 23.33 -13.78 24.54
CA ILE A 104 23.09 -14.47 25.80
C ILE A 104 22.99 -15.99 25.58
N ALA A 105 22.29 -16.44 24.54
CA ALA A 105 22.17 -17.87 24.22
C ALA A 105 23.55 -18.50 23.90
N ARG A 106 24.42 -17.79 23.19
CA ARG A 106 25.80 -18.26 22.95
C ARG A 106 26.61 -18.37 24.22
N LEU A 107 26.52 -17.42 25.13
CA LEU A 107 27.17 -17.49 26.44
C LEU A 107 26.64 -18.65 27.28
N ASN A 108 25.33 -18.89 27.28
CA ASN A 108 24.73 -20.00 27.99
C ASN A 108 25.18 -21.35 27.42
N LEU A 109 25.30 -21.46 26.08
CA LEU A 109 25.83 -22.66 25.46
C LEU A 109 27.30 -22.90 25.85
N ASP A 110 28.16 -21.88 25.76
CA ASP A 110 29.57 -21.97 26.15
C ASP A 110 29.73 -22.39 27.62
N ASN A 111 28.95 -21.80 28.53
CA ASN A 111 28.94 -22.22 29.93
C ASN A 111 28.47 -23.66 30.10
N ALA A 112 27.40 -24.08 29.42
CA ALA A 112 26.91 -25.46 29.49
C ALA A 112 27.95 -26.48 28.95
N GLU A 113 28.65 -26.16 27.87
CA GLU A 113 29.74 -26.96 27.31
C GLU A 113 30.95 -27.03 28.25
N HIS A 114 31.25 -25.91 28.93
CA HIS A 114 32.32 -25.92 29.95
C HIS A 114 31.97 -26.83 31.13
N VAL A 115 30.73 -26.77 31.63
CA VAL A 115 30.26 -27.67 32.69
C VAL A 115 30.26 -29.13 32.24
N LEU A 116 29.86 -29.43 30.98
CA LEU A 116 29.91 -30.78 30.44
C LEU A 116 31.34 -31.34 30.45
N ARG A 117 32.32 -30.59 29.96
CA ARG A 117 33.75 -30.98 30.00
C ARG A 117 34.23 -31.28 31.42
N LEU A 118 33.79 -30.46 32.41
CA LEU A 118 34.15 -30.69 33.81
C LEU A 118 33.52 -32.01 34.34
N VAL A 119 32.24 -32.28 34.06
CA VAL A 119 31.54 -33.48 34.48
C VAL A 119 32.16 -34.72 33.80
N GLU A 120 32.52 -34.64 32.52
CA GLU A 120 33.21 -35.72 31.78
C GLU A 120 34.58 -36.04 32.42
N THR A 121 35.35 -35.02 32.80
CA THR A 121 36.65 -35.20 33.49
C THR A 121 36.47 -35.87 34.84
N ARG A 122 35.43 -35.46 35.61
CA ARG A 122 35.10 -36.07 36.91
C ARG A 122 34.62 -37.52 36.73
N HIS A 123 33.87 -37.83 35.68
CA HIS A 123 33.42 -39.19 35.35
C HIS A 123 34.62 -40.08 35.00
N ALA A 124 35.56 -39.60 34.19
CA ALA A 124 36.78 -40.32 33.88
C ALA A 124 37.66 -40.61 35.12
N ALA A 125 37.59 -39.71 36.12
CA ALA A 125 38.24 -39.90 37.42
C ALA A 125 37.42 -40.77 38.43
N GLY A 126 36.25 -41.30 38.00
CA GLY A 126 35.38 -42.12 38.84
C GLY A 126 34.57 -41.36 39.89
N SER A 127 34.53 -40.01 39.84
CA SER A 127 33.88 -39.15 40.80
C SER A 127 32.56 -38.51 40.32
N ALA A 128 32.06 -38.91 39.16
CA ALA A 128 30.74 -38.56 38.63
C ALA A 128 30.12 -39.77 37.93
N THR A 129 28.78 -39.79 37.84
CA THR A 129 28.00 -40.88 37.26
C THR A 129 27.77 -40.68 35.76
N ALA A 130 27.56 -41.77 35.01
CA ALA A 130 27.17 -41.68 33.60
C ALA A 130 25.82 -40.97 33.43
N LEU A 131 24.94 -40.99 34.43
CA LEU A 131 23.67 -40.23 34.43
C LEU A 131 23.92 -38.71 34.39
N GLU A 132 24.87 -38.23 35.22
CA GLU A 132 25.21 -36.80 35.28
C GLU A 132 25.77 -36.33 33.92
N VAL A 133 26.62 -37.12 33.27
CA VAL A 133 27.14 -36.83 31.91
C VAL A 133 25.97 -36.76 30.91
N ALA A 134 25.07 -37.75 30.94
CA ALA A 134 23.93 -37.77 30.00
C ALA A 134 22.96 -36.58 30.21
N GLN A 135 22.71 -36.19 31.48
CA GLN A 135 21.89 -35.02 31.79
C GLN A 135 22.54 -33.74 31.27
N GLN A 136 23.84 -33.56 31.51
CA GLN A 136 24.53 -32.35 31.07
C GLN A 136 24.67 -32.30 29.54
N SER A 137 24.91 -33.43 28.87
CA SER A 137 24.89 -33.55 27.42
C SER A 137 23.52 -33.16 26.81
N SER A 138 22.44 -33.62 27.44
CA SER A 138 21.07 -33.24 27.03
C SER A 138 20.83 -31.73 27.18
N LEU A 139 21.34 -31.11 28.25
CA LEU A 139 21.25 -29.65 28.44
C LEU A 139 22.01 -28.92 27.33
N VAL A 140 23.24 -29.31 27.01
CA VAL A 140 24.02 -28.72 25.92
C VAL A 140 23.29 -28.84 24.58
N ALA A 141 22.72 -30.03 24.29
CA ALA A 141 21.93 -30.24 23.06
C ALA A 141 20.70 -29.31 23.00
N SER A 142 20.03 -29.13 24.14
CA SER A 142 18.91 -28.23 24.25
C SER A 142 19.29 -26.74 23.99
N GLN A 143 20.39 -26.27 24.60
CA GLN A 143 20.89 -24.92 24.38
C GLN A 143 21.35 -24.72 22.92
N ARG A 144 22.02 -25.70 22.34
CA ARG A 144 22.47 -25.67 20.94
C ARG A 144 21.30 -25.58 19.96
N LYS A 145 20.17 -26.23 20.26
CA LYS A 145 18.96 -26.18 19.43
C LYS A 145 18.31 -24.77 19.39
N GLN A 146 18.49 -23.96 20.43
CA GLN A 146 17.87 -22.61 20.47
C GLN A 146 18.55 -21.59 19.56
N LEU A 147 19.84 -21.74 19.29
CA LEU A 147 20.61 -20.77 18.48
C LEU A 147 20.09 -20.59 17.05
N PRO A 148 19.86 -21.67 16.25
CA PRO A 148 19.35 -21.50 14.90
C PRO A 148 17.98 -20.83 14.85
N LEU A 149 17.12 -21.08 15.84
CA LEU A 149 15.80 -20.45 15.94
C LEU A 149 15.92 -18.94 16.15
N LEU A 150 16.79 -18.53 17.07
CA LEU A 150 17.04 -17.09 17.32
C LEU A 150 17.71 -16.41 16.11
N GLU A 151 18.59 -17.13 15.38
CA GLU A 151 19.21 -16.63 14.16
C GLU A 151 18.19 -16.41 13.05
N GLN A 152 17.27 -17.36 12.87
CA GLN A 152 16.17 -17.22 11.92
C GLN A 152 15.27 -16.03 12.28
N GLN A 153 14.85 -15.92 13.53
CA GLN A 153 13.99 -14.80 13.99
C GLN A 153 14.66 -13.44 13.80
N ALA A 154 15.96 -13.35 14.08
CA ALA A 154 16.69 -12.09 13.87
C ALA A 154 16.83 -11.75 12.39
N HIS A 155 16.99 -12.75 11.53
CA HIS A 155 17.04 -12.55 10.09
C HIS A 155 15.67 -12.10 9.53
N GLU A 156 14.59 -12.74 9.95
CA GLU A 156 13.22 -12.36 9.60
C GLU A 156 12.90 -10.92 10.05
N ALA A 157 13.28 -10.55 11.27
CA ALA A 157 13.11 -9.19 11.77
C ALA A 157 13.90 -8.15 10.97
N LEU A 158 15.09 -8.48 10.48
CA LEU A 158 15.89 -7.63 9.61
C LEU A 158 15.25 -7.41 8.24
N ILE A 159 14.66 -8.46 7.65
CA ILE A 159 13.97 -8.36 6.35
C ILE A 159 12.71 -7.49 6.46
N THR A 160 12.05 -7.51 7.62
CA THR A 160 10.84 -6.70 7.87
C THR A 160 11.17 -5.21 8.03
N LEU A 161 12.44 -4.87 8.31
CA LEU A 161 12.87 -3.47 8.35
C LEU A 161 12.89 -2.91 6.91
N PRO A 162 12.17 -1.80 6.64
CA PRO A 162 12.22 -1.19 5.31
C PRO A 162 13.67 -0.81 4.97
N PRO A 163 14.16 -1.17 3.77
CA PRO A 163 15.52 -0.84 3.36
C PRO A 163 15.70 0.68 3.37
N ASP A 164 16.79 1.15 3.95
CA ASP A 164 17.16 2.57 3.89
C ASP A 164 17.35 2.99 2.43
N ARG A 165 16.37 3.73 1.90
CA ARG A 165 16.41 4.25 0.52
C ARG A 165 17.52 5.30 0.30
N ARG A 166 18.23 5.71 1.33
CA ARG A 166 19.33 6.69 1.23
C ARG A 166 20.67 6.08 0.84
N ALA A 167 20.83 4.76 0.95
CA ALA A 167 22.08 4.09 0.57
C ALA A 167 22.26 3.87 -0.95
N GLY A 168 21.29 4.26 -1.78
CA GLY A 168 21.33 4.08 -3.24
C GLY A 168 21.40 5.37 -4.07
N ALA A 169 21.63 6.53 -3.44
CA ALA A 169 21.75 7.83 -4.12
C ALA A 169 23.10 8.49 -3.82
N ALA A 170 24.18 7.78 -4.17
CA ALA A 170 25.54 8.34 -4.27
C ALA A 170 26.17 7.82 -5.56
#